data_c88be073cb7823da93d13b311b74136f
#
_entry.id   c88be073cb7823da93d13b311b74136f
#
_cell.length_a   1.000
_cell.length_b   1.000
_cell.length_c   1.000
_cell.angle_alpha   90.00
_cell.angle_beta   90.00
_cell.angle_gamma   90.00
#
_symmetry.space_group_name_H-M   'P 1'
#
loop_
_entity.id
_entity.type
_entity.pdbx_description
1 polymer ?
#
loop_
_entity_poly.entity_id
_entity_poly.type
_entity_poly.pdbx_seq_one_letter_code
_entity_poly.pdbx_strand_id
1 'polypeptide(L)'
;MQKTLLALAILSFAAAASAAPDSQETPLHPIKDGRYTVTTGYKHANQKSNDGSKGSIDAFTLTGRADIPLAQQHAVRAELDYAHMSYDFKHNGQTLVDGGKNDIIDLYAGYLYSPSGFKQGGLRVGGGLLYSYSSDKARAHRTVHAPNLVDNDSSGLYLKAQVEYEQALGGGWSITPWGEVQVGLRIREETKWSQAYPHVPDETYKSRGYHISLGVDAQKQLGQNMALTFGSYYQYAHSKTPARD
;
A
#
# COMPACT_ATOMS: atom_id res chain seq x y z
N MET A 1 17.49 9.34 11.63
CA MET A 1 16.53 9.71 10.57
C MET A 1 16.83 8.85 9.36
N GLN A 2 16.11 7.78 9.19
CA GLN A 2 16.22 6.92 7.99
C GLN A 2 15.44 7.59 6.85
N LYS A 3 16.15 7.99 5.80
CA LYS A 3 15.53 8.41 4.55
C LYS A 3 15.50 7.18 3.64
N THR A 4 14.36 6.52 3.59
CA THR A 4 14.15 5.41 2.67
C THR A 4 13.68 6.01 1.34
N LEU A 5 14.56 6.05 0.34
CA LEU A 5 14.21 6.40 -1.03
C LEU A 5 13.68 5.11 -1.69
N LEU A 6 12.36 5.00 -1.77
CA LEU A 6 11.70 3.94 -2.50
C LEU A 6 11.33 4.47 -3.89
N ALA A 7 12.16 4.23 -4.90
CA ALA A 7 11.75 4.43 -6.29
C ALA A 7 11.05 3.16 -6.76
N LEU A 8 9.75 3.23 -6.99
CA LEU A 8 8.93 2.09 -7.39
C LEU A 8 8.36 2.32 -8.79
N ALA A 9 8.69 1.46 -9.73
CA ALA A 9 7.95 1.35 -10.98
C ALA A 9 6.85 0.30 -10.81
N ILE A 10 5.59 0.70 -10.92
CA ILE A 10 4.43 -0.18 -10.81
C ILE A 10 3.90 -0.44 -12.20
N LEU A 11 3.87 -1.71 -12.60
CA LEU A 11 3.10 -2.18 -13.74
C LEU A 11 1.83 -2.84 -13.19
N SER A 12 0.68 -2.20 -13.35
CA SER A 12 -0.58 -2.71 -12.82
C SER A 12 -1.59 -2.88 -13.96
N PHE A 13 -2.26 -4.03 -14.00
CA PHE A 13 -3.42 -4.26 -14.84
C PHE A 13 -4.67 -4.03 -13.99
N ALA A 14 -5.47 -3.04 -14.33
CA ALA A 14 -6.73 -2.76 -13.67
C ALA A 14 -7.89 -3.18 -14.58
N ALA A 15 -8.73 -4.09 -14.07
CA ALA A 15 -10.04 -4.35 -14.66
C ALA A 15 -11.06 -3.51 -13.88
N ALA A 16 -11.61 -2.47 -14.49
CA ALA A 16 -12.64 -1.65 -13.90
C ALA A 16 -13.99 -2.01 -14.55
N ALA A 17 -14.91 -2.57 -13.78
CA ALA A 17 -16.30 -2.68 -14.18
C ALA A 17 -16.96 -1.31 -13.97
N SER A 18 -16.96 -0.44 -15.00
CA SER A 18 -17.74 0.80 -14.96
C SER A 18 -19.02 0.61 -15.76
N ALA A 19 -20.17 0.73 -15.12
CA ALA A 19 -21.43 0.93 -15.82
C ALA A 19 -21.40 2.32 -16.47
N ALA A 20 -21.62 2.38 -17.79
CA ALA A 20 -21.72 3.64 -18.53
C ALA A 20 -22.91 4.47 -18.02
N PRO A 21 -22.78 5.80 -17.85
CA PRO A 21 -23.88 6.64 -17.40
C PRO A 21 -24.82 6.98 -18.55
N ASP A 22 -26.08 6.68 -18.40
CA ASP A 22 -27.16 7.27 -19.19
C ASP A 22 -27.51 8.65 -18.62
N SER A 23 -27.64 9.64 -19.48
CA SER A 23 -27.77 11.07 -19.16
C SER A 23 -29.21 11.50 -18.83
N GLN A 24 -29.86 10.89 -17.87
CA GLN A 24 -31.03 11.40 -17.19
C GLN A 24 -30.76 11.36 -15.67
N GLU A 25 -31.24 12.38 -14.95
CA GLU A 25 -31.13 12.48 -13.49
C GLU A 25 -31.89 11.34 -12.78
N THR A 26 -31.41 10.13 -12.99
CA THR A 26 -31.89 8.94 -12.28
C THR A 26 -31.30 8.98 -10.87
N PRO A 27 -32.08 8.69 -9.83
CA PRO A 27 -31.55 8.57 -8.48
C PRO A 27 -30.36 7.62 -8.48
N LEU A 28 -29.24 8.03 -7.85
CA LEU A 28 -28.05 7.21 -7.73
C LEU A 28 -28.39 5.87 -7.07
N HIS A 29 -28.07 4.79 -7.77
CA HIS A 29 -28.19 3.44 -7.21
C HIS A 29 -26.81 3.00 -6.72
N PRO A 30 -26.54 2.95 -5.39
CA PRO A 30 -25.20 2.77 -4.83
C PRO A 30 -24.39 1.64 -5.47
N ILE A 31 -25.01 0.51 -5.73
CA ILE A 31 -24.33 -0.66 -6.31
C ILE A 31 -24.12 -0.52 -7.83
N LYS A 32 -25.11 0.00 -8.58
CA LYS A 32 -25.01 0.11 -10.04
C LYS A 32 -24.10 1.25 -10.49
N ASP A 33 -24.07 2.36 -9.74
CA ASP A 33 -23.26 3.52 -10.03
C ASP A 33 -21.87 3.46 -9.35
N GLY A 34 -21.60 2.38 -8.61
CA GLY A 34 -20.31 2.14 -7.96
C GLY A 34 -19.21 1.85 -8.97
N ARG A 35 -17.99 2.32 -8.67
CA ARG A 35 -16.77 1.97 -9.41
C ARG A 35 -16.06 0.84 -8.67
N TYR A 36 -15.92 -0.31 -9.33
CA TYR A 36 -15.22 -1.48 -8.81
C TYR A 36 -13.95 -1.70 -9.62
N THR A 37 -12.84 -1.90 -8.95
CA THR A 37 -11.55 -2.08 -9.60
C THR A 37 -10.81 -3.25 -8.95
N VAL A 38 -10.25 -4.12 -9.78
CA VAL A 38 -9.27 -5.12 -9.35
C VAL A 38 -7.98 -4.82 -10.07
N THR A 39 -6.91 -4.64 -9.34
CA THR A 39 -5.59 -4.34 -9.87
C THR A 39 -4.61 -5.40 -9.42
N THR A 40 -3.83 -5.93 -10.36
CA THR A 40 -2.67 -6.77 -10.07
C THR A 40 -1.42 -6.03 -10.48
N GLY A 41 -0.33 -6.18 -9.75
CA GLY A 41 0.88 -5.46 -10.06
C GLY A 41 2.14 -6.18 -9.59
N TYR A 42 3.25 -5.78 -10.19
CA TYR A 42 4.59 -6.12 -9.75
C TYR A 42 5.31 -4.85 -9.35
N LYS A 43 5.99 -4.89 -8.22
CA LYS A 43 6.76 -3.77 -7.67
C LYS A 43 8.19 -4.21 -7.47
N HIS A 44 9.13 -3.36 -7.90
CA HIS A 44 10.54 -3.52 -7.57
C HIS A 44 11.02 -2.28 -6.83
N ALA A 45 11.74 -2.47 -5.73
CA ALA A 45 12.29 -1.36 -4.96
C ALA A 45 13.72 -1.66 -4.51
N ASN A 46 14.52 -0.61 -4.43
CA ASN A 46 15.83 -0.65 -3.81
C ASN A 46 15.82 0.21 -2.55
N GLN A 47 16.23 -0.39 -1.45
CA GLN A 47 16.38 0.28 -0.17
C GLN A 47 17.84 0.54 0.13
N LYS A 48 18.14 1.72 0.65
CA LYS A 48 19.47 2.06 1.14
C LYS A 48 19.34 2.79 2.48
N SER A 49 20.03 2.33 3.48
CA SER A 49 20.08 2.94 4.80
C SER A 49 21.39 3.69 5.01
N ASN A 50 21.38 4.64 5.95
CA ASN A 50 22.57 5.44 6.29
C ASN A 50 23.66 4.64 7.01
N ASP A 51 23.35 3.46 7.54
CA ASP A 51 24.29 2.55 8.21
C ASP A 51 25.06 1.62 7.23
N GLY A 52 24.93 1.86 5.91
CA GLY A 52 25.55 1.04 4.87
C GLY A 52 24.74 -0.17 4.44
N SER A 53 23.57 -0.36 5.03
CA SER A 53 22.67 -1.44 4.64
C SER A 53 22.02 -1.15 3.28
N LYS A 54 21.85 -2.20 2.48
CA LYS A 54 21.18 -2.17 1.17
C LYS A 54 20.23 -3.34 1.09
N GLY A 55 19.09 -3.12 0.45
CA GLY A 55 18.12 -4.18 0.18
C GLY A 55 17.49 -4.00 -1.19
N SER A 56 17.02 -5.09 -1.74
CA SER A 56 16.12 -5.13 -2.89
C SER A 56 14.84 -5.82 -2.46
N ILE A 57 13.72 -5.35 -2.98
CA ILE A 57 12.40 -5.88 -2.68
C ILE A 57 11.68 -6.08 -4.00
N ASP A 58 11.17 -7.28 -4.20
CA ASP A 58 10.29 -7.64 -5.29
C ASP A 58 8.94 -8.03 -4.71
N ALA A 59 7.86 -7.44 -5.20
CA ALA A 59 6.54 -7.70 -4.67
C ALA A 59 5.51 -7.92 -5.78
N PHE A 60 4.70 -8.96 -5.61
CA PHE A 60 3.43 -9.11 -6.31
C PHE A 60 2.33 -8.47 -5.47
N THR A 61 1.43 -7.71 -6.10
CA THR A 61 0.32 -7.05 -5.42
C THR A 61 -1.01 -7.36 -6.09
N LEU A 62 -2.04 -7.46 -5.26
CA LEU A 62 -3.43 -7.57 -5.69
C LEU A 62 -4.25 -6.57 -4.87
N THR A 63 -4.92 -5.65 -5.54
CA THR A 63 -5.79 -4.64 -4.92
C THR A 63 -7.21 -4.81 -5.43
N GLY A 64 -8.16 -4.93 -4.51
CA GLY A 64 -9.59 -4.79 -4.79
C GLY A 64 -10.09 -3.47 -4.21
N ARG A 65 -10.76 -2.63 -5.02
CA ARG A 65 -11.29 -1.33 -4.60
C ARG A 65 -12.74 -1.19 -5.02
N ALA A 66 -13.55 -0.62 -4.14
CA ALA A 66 -14.93 -0.25 -4.41
C ALA A 66 -15.17 1.20 -3.97
N ASP A 67 -15.53 2.08 -4.90
CA ASP A 67 -16.01 3.43 -4.63
C ASP A 67 -17.54 3.44 -4.83
N ILE A 68 -18.28 3.52 -3.73
CA ILE A 68 -19.74 3.42 -3.71
C ILE A 68 -20.32 4.82 -3.51
N PRO A 69 -20.96 5.42 -4.52
CA PRO A 69 -21.51 6.77 -4.41
C PRO A 69 -22.70 6.79 -3.43
N LEU A 70 -22.69 7.75 -2.54
CA LEU A 70 -23.80 8.09 -1.65
C LEU A 70 -24.60 9.28 -2.20
N ALA A 71 -23.91 10.17 -2.92
CA ALA A 71 -24.46 11.33 -3.60
C ALA A 71 -23.49 11.72 -4.75
N GLN A 72 -23.85 12.72 -5.56
CA GLN A 72 -23.03 13.15 -6.70
C GLN A 72 -21.57 13.45 -6.33
N GLN A 73 -21.35 14.03 -5.15
CA GLN A 73 -20.04 14.48 -4.65
C GLN A 73 -19.49 13.59 -3.51
N HIS A 74 -20.22 12.58 -3.06
CA HIS A 74 -19.93 11.83 -1.86
C HIS A 74 -19.89 10.34 -2.13
N ALA A 75 -18.86 9.63 -1.67
CA ALA A 75 -18.76 8.20 -1.78
C ALA A 75 -18.13 7.56 -0.54
N VAL A 76 -18.34 6.27 -0.37
CA VAL A 76 -17.57 5.42 0.54
C VAL A 76 -16.59 4.62 -0.32
N ARG A 77 -15.34 4.54 0.13
CA ARG A 77 -14.30 3.67 -0.45
C ARG A 77 -14.04 2.51 0.50
N ALA A 78 -14.07 1.31 -0.04
CA ALA A 78 -13.52 0.11 0.58
C ALA A 78 -12.36 -0.41 -0.28
N GLU A 79 -11.26 -0.83 0.35
CA GLU A 79 -10.08 -1.33 -0.35
C GLU A 79 -9.49 -2.52 0.41
N LEU A 80 -9.11 -3.55 -0.33
CA LEU A 80 -8.37 -4.71 0.14
C LEU A 80 -7.10 -4.80 -0.69
N ASP A 81 -5.96 -4.70 -0.03
CA ASP A 81 -4.65 -4.88 -0.65
C ASP A 81 -3.98 -6.12 -0.09
N TYR A 82 -3.41 -6.92 -0.98
CA TYR A 82 -2.52 -8.01 -0.65
C TYR A 82 -1.19 -7.79 -1.36
N ALA A 83 -0.10 -7.96 -0.63
CA ALA A 83 1.24 -7.96 -1.20
C ALA A 83 2.03 -9.17 -0.71
N HIS A 84 2.59 -9.93 -1.65
CA HIS A 84 3.59 -10.96 -1.37
C HIS A 84 4.94 -10.42 -1.80
N MET A 85 5.86 -10.27 -0.86
CA MET A 85 7.17 -9.68 -1.09
C MET A 85 8.27 -10.74 -0.89
N SER A 86 9.27 -10.69 -1.76
CA SER A 86 10.57 -11.32 -1.54
C SER A 86 11.62 -10.22 -1.41
N TYR A 87 12.55 -10.38 -0.47
CA TYR A 87 13.55 -9.36 -0.26
C TYR A 87 14.92 -9.93 0.08
N ASP A 88 15.95 -9.21 -0.37
CA ASP A 88 17.34 -9.46 -0.01
C ASP A 88 17.85 -8.29 0.82
N PHE A 89 18.67 -8.59 1.81
CA PHE A 89 19.24 -7.58 2.67
C PHE A 89 20.74 -7.82 2.90
N LYS A 90 21.55 -6.77 2.67
CA LYS A 90 23.01 -6.78 2.87
C LYS A 90 23.42 -5.66 3.80
N HIS A 91 24.40 -5.93 4.65
CA HIS A 91 25.02 -4.93 5.50
C HIS A 91 26.53 -5.00 5.32
N ASN A 92 27.17 -3.86 5.05
CA ASN A 92 28.62 -3.78 4.78
C ASN A 92 29.12 -4.81 3.75
N GLY A 93 28.31 -5.07 2.70
CA GLY A 93 28.61 -6.03 1.64
C GLY A 93 28.35 -7.50 1.98
N GLN A 94 28.04 -7.82 3.22
CA GLN A 94 27.67 -9.17 3.64
C GLN A 94 26.15 -9.38 3.50
N THR A 95 25.75 -10.49 2.88
CA THR A 95 24.33 -10.85 2.78
C THR A 95 23.84 -11.33 4.13
N LEU A 96 22.84 -10.64 4.69
CA LEU A 96 22.17 -11.01 5.94
C LEU A 96 20.90 -11.83 5.68
N VAL A 97 20.13 -11.44 4.66
CA VAL A 97 18.93 -12.14 4.20
C VAL A 97 19.04 -12.34 2.70
N ASP A 98 18.72 -13.52 2.23
CA ASP A 98 18.62 -13.89 0.82
C ASP A 98 17.29 -14.61 0.63
N GLY A 99 16.39 -13.95 -0.11
CA GLY A 99 15.05 -14.46 -0.36
C GLY A 99 14.12 -14.47 0.87
N GLY A 100 14.24 -13.50 1.78
CA GLY A 100 13.26 -13.28 2.84
C GLY A 100 11.87 -13.04 2.25
N LYS A 101 10.81 -13.39 2.97
CA LYS A 101 9.43 -13.28 2.51
C LYS A 101 8.62 -12.46 3.48
N ASN A 102 7.74 -11.62 2.95
CA ASN A 102 6.77 -10.88 3.74
C ASN A 102 5.43 -10.84 3.02
N ASP A 103 4.38 -11.22 3.74
CA ASP A 103 2.99 -11.12 3.28
C ASP A 103 2.31 -9.96 4.00
N ILE A 104 1.70 -9.05 3.25
CA ILE A 104 0.98 -7.89 3.79
C ILE A 104 -0.48 -7.95 3.34
N ILE A 105 -1.38 -7.70 4.27
CA ILE A 105 -2.82 -7.53 4.00
C ILE A 105 -3.25 -6.21 4.61
N ASP A 106 -3.80 -5.32 3.76
CA ASP A 106 -4.34 -4.04 4.16
C ASP A 106 -5.84 -3.99 3.87
N LEU A 107 -6.63 -3.55 4.85
CA LEU A 107 -8.06 -3.33 4.75
C LEU A 107 -8.35 -1.87 5.03
N TYR A 108 -8.90 -1.15 4.07
CA TYR A 108 -9.26 0.25 4.21
C TYR A 108 -10.77 0.45 4.06
N ALA A 109 -11.35 1.29 4.90
CA ALA A 109 -12.69 1.82 4.75
C ALA A 109 -12.67 3.32 5.04
N GLY A 110 -13.22 4.12 4.13
CA GLY A 110 -13.17 5.57 4.24
C GLY A 110 -14.24 6.28 3.43
N TYR A 111 -14.31 7.57 3.66
CA TYR A 111 -15.19 8.49 2.97
C TYR A 111 -14.40 9.33 1.97
N LEU A 112 -15.00 9.59 0.80
CA LEU A 112 -14.45 10.42 -0.25
C LEU A 112 -15.42 11.56 -0.59
N TYR A 113 -14.84 12.71 -0.89
CA TYR A 113 -15.51 13.88 -1.44
C TYR A 113 -14.87 14.30 -2.75
N SER A 114 -15.70 14.59 -3.76
CA SER A 114 -15.27 15.08 -5.07
C SER A 114 -16.10 16.33 -5.45
N PRO A 115 -15.52 17.54 -5.45
CA PRO A 115 -16.26 18.76 -5.79
C PRO A 115 -16.90 18.72 -7.17
N SER A 116 -16.24 18.10 -8.16
CA SER A 116 -16.73 17.93 -9.53
C SER A 116 -17.67 16.73 -9.73
N GLY A 117 -17.86 15.93 -8.69
CA GLY A 117 -18.57 14.66 -8.76
C GLY A 117 -17.68 13.50 -9.25
N PHE A 118 -18.07 12.28 -8.94
CA PHE A 118 -17.28 11.06 -9.20
C PHE A 118 -17.27 10.64 -10.68
N LYS A 119 -18.20 11.15 -11.50
CA LYS A 119 -18.32 10.80 -12.93
C LYS A 119 -17.36 11.57 -13.83
N GLN A 120 -16.85 12.72 -13.42
CA GLN A 120 -16.12 13.67 -14.29
C GLN A 120 -14.60 13.65 -14.09
N GLY A 121 -14.06 12.78 -13.24
CA GLY A 121 -12.66 12.90 -12.84
C GLY A 121 -12.44 14.14 -11.94
N GLY A 122 -11.20 14.62 -11.82
CA GLY A 122 -10.85 15.78 -11.02
C GLY A 122 -10.43 15.46 -9.60
N LEU A 123 -10.58 16.44 -8.71
CA LEU A 123 -10.13 16.34 -7.33
C LEU A 123 -11.02 15.40 -6.49
N ARG A 124 -10.36 14.52 -5.75
CA ARG A 124 -10.98 13.69 -4.72
C ARG A 124 -10.15 13.81 -3.44
N VAL A 125 -10.81 14.05 -2.33
CA VAL A 125 -10.20 14.07 -1.01
C VAL A 125 -10.95 13.13 -0.09
N GLY A 126 -10.25 12.49 0.82
CA GLY A 126 -10.93 11.57 1.72
C GLY A 126 -10.08 11.11 2.88
N GLY A 127 -10.71 10.36 3.76
CA GLY A 127 -10.05 9.75 4.90
C GLY A 127 -10.88 8.62 5.49
N GLY A 128 -10.20 7.81 6.28
CA GLY A 128 -10.81 6.63 6.88
C GLY A 128 -9.86 5.85 7.76
N LEU A 129 -10.23 4.61 8.04
CA LEU A 129 -9.46 3.69 8.84
C LEU A 129 -8.82 2.64 7.94
N LEU A 130 -7.56 2.35 8.20
CA LEU A 130 -6.77 1.30 7.58
C LEU A 130 -6.32 0.32 8.67
N TYR A 131 -6.64 -0.94 8.48
CA TYR A 131 -6.04 -2.04 9.24
C TYR A 131 -4.99 -2.71 8.36
N SER A 132 -3.78 -2.87 8.88
CA SER A 132 -2.65 -3.53 8.21
C SER A 132 -2.18 -4.72 9.03
N TYR A 133 -1.93 -5.83 8.37
CA TYR A 133 -1.26 -7.00 8.93
C TYR A 133 -0.10 -7.38 8.03
N SER A 134 1.05 -7.69 8.65
CA SER A 134 2.27 -8.11 7.95
C SER A 134 2.89 -9.30 8.67
N SER A 135 3.29 -10.32 7.90
CA SER A 135 4.01 -11.50 8.40
C SER A 135 5.34 -11.63 7.68
N ASP A 136 6.42 -11.32 8.37
CA ASP A 136 7.79 -11.36 7.87
C ASP A 136 8.45 -12.69 8.27
N LYS A 137 8.88 -13.46 7.26
CA LYS A 137 9.52 -14.76 7.39
C LYS A 137 11.00 -14.70 7.05
N ALA A 138 11.74 -13.81 7.68
CA ALA A 138 13.17 -13.64 7.49
C ALA A 138 13.97 -14.94 7.78
N ARG A 139 13.47 -15.75 8.69
CA ARG A 139 14.11 -17.02 9.06
C ARG A 139 14.10 -18.08 7.97
N ALA A 140 13.16 -18.04 7.03
CA ALA A 140 13.01 -19.07 6.00
C ALA A 140 14.27 -19.19 5.10
N HIS A 141 15.06 -18.12 5.00
CA HIS A 141 16.25 -18.04 4.15
C HIS A 141 17.46 -17.47 4.91
N ARG A 142 17.91 -18.19 5.95
CA ARG A 142 19.08 -17.79 6.73
C ARG A 142 20.35 -17.88 5.93
N THR A 143 21.17 -16.83 6.04
CA THR A 143 22.58 -16.90 5.66
C THR A 143 23.46 -17.24 6.87
N VAL A 144 24.67 -17.72 6.62
CA VAL A 144 25.67 -18.04 7.65
C VAL A 144 26.02 -16.82 8.52
N HIS A 145 25.82 -15.61 8.01
CA HIS A 145 26.19 -14.36 8.66
C HIS A 145 25.11 -13.75 9.56
N ALA A 146 23.89 -14.32 9.58
CA ALA A 146 22.81 -13.83 10.42
C ALA A 146 22.08 -15.00 11.11
N PRO A 147 22.77 -15.73 12.01
CA PRO A 147 22.21 -16.92 12.67
C PRO A 147 21.01 -16.60 13.58
N ASN A 148 20.84 -15.35 13.96
CA ASN A 148 19.84 -14.88 14.91
C ASN A 148 18.63 -14.19 14.28
N LEU A 149 18.46 -14.33 12.97
CA LEU A 149 17.25 -13.86 12.30
C LEU A 149 16.03 -14.65 12.79
N VAL A 150 14.99 -13.93 13.12
CA VAL A 150 13.71 -14.45 13.59
C VAL A 150 12.57 -13.85 12.77
N ASP A 151 11.44 -14.55 12.73
CA ASP A 151 10.25 -14.05 12.08
C ASP A 151 9.61 -12.92 12.90
N ASN A 152 8.96 -11.99 12.21
CA ASN A 152 8.23 -10.90 12.82
C ASN A 152 6.83 -10.81 12.24
N ASP A 153 5.84 -10.66 13.11
CA ASP A 153 4.48 -10.32 12.69
C ASP A 153 4.17 -8.90 13.16
N SER A 154 3.49 -8.13 12.35
CA SER A 154 2.99 -6.82 12.76
C SER A 154 1.52 -6.65 12.41
N SER A 155 0.81 -5.89 13.23
CA SER A 155 -0.55 -5.47 12.94
C SER A 155 -0.75 -4.04 13.40
N GLY A 156 -1.54 -3.27 12.65
CA GLY A 156 -1.74 -1.87 12.96
C GLY A 156 -3.09 -1.34 12.52
N LEU A 157 -3.64 -0.43 13.32
CA LEU A 157 -4.76 0.40 12.96
C LEU A 157 -4.25 1.81 12.71
N TYR A 158 -4.58 2.36 11.54
CA TYR A 158 -4.13 3.68 11.09
C TYR A 158 -5.32 4.56 10.75
N LEU A 159 -5.17 5.86 10.98
CA LEU A 159 -5.98 6.87 10.33
C LEU A 159 -5.30 7.23 9.02
N LYS A 160 -6.01 7.08 7.90
CA LYS A 160 -5.54 7.41 6.55
C LYS A 160 -6.28 8.62 6.01
N ALA A 161 -5.55 9.62 5.52
CA ALA A 161 -6.07 10.73 4.72
C ALA A 161 -5.43 10.67 3.34
N GLN A 162 -6.20 10.99 2.29
CA GLN A 162 -5.74 10.90 0.91
C GLN A 162 -6.31 12.03 0.05
N VAL A 163 -5.54 12.38 -0.98
CA VAL A 163 -5.92 13.30 -2.04
C VAL A 163 -5.49 12.73 -3.37
N GLU A 164 -6.35 12.79 -4.37
CA GLU A 164 -6.06 12.37 -5.74
C GLU A 164 -6.69 13.36 -6.72
N TYR A 165 -6.02 13.58 -7.85
CA TYR A 165 -6.53 14.43 -8.93
C TYR A 165 -6.43 13.71 -10.26
N GLU A 166 -7.56 13.25 -10.79
CA GLU A 166 -7.62 12.55 -12.08
C GLU A 166 -7.81 13.53 -13.21
N GLN A 167 -6.86 13.59 -14.15
CA GLN A 167 -6.90 14.43 -15.34
C GLN A 167 -6.88 13.56 -16.60
N ALA A 168 -7.92 13.68 -17.41
CA ALA A 168 -7.95 13.08 -18.74
C ALA A 168 -7.04 13.84 -19.71
N LEU A 169 -6.19 13.09 -20.43
CA LEU A 169 -5.25 13.64 -21.42
C LEU A 169 -5.71 13.42 -22.87
N GLY A 170 -6.86 12.77 -23.08
CA GLY A 170 -7.36 12.37 -24.39
C GLY A 170 -6.81 11.03 -24.87
N GLY A 171 -7.41 10.48 -25.94
CA GLY A 171 -7.01 9.20 -26.50
C GLY A 171 -7.08 8.02 -25.51
N GLY A 172 -7.92 8.10 -24.48
CA GLY A 172 -8.04 7.09 -23.42
C GLY A 172 -6.90 7.10 -22.40
N TRP A 173 -6.09 8.15 -22.35
CA TRP A 173 -5.09 8.37 -21.31
C TRP A 173 -5.63 9.25 -20.19
N SER A 174 -5.24 8.94 -18.97
CA SER A 174 -5.38 9.84 -17.81
C SER A 174 -4.12 9.81 -16.96
N ILE A 175 -3.93 10.87 -16.19
CA ILE A 175 -2.87 10.98 -15.19
C ILE A 175 -3.50 11.34 -13.85
N THR A 176 -3.01 10.69 -12.78
CA THR A 176 -3.54 10.88 -11.44
C THR A 176 -2.38 11.08 -10.46
N PRO A 177 -1.93 12.34 -10.22
CA PRO A 177 -1.15 12.63 -9.04
C PRO A 177 -1.96 12.38 -7.78
N TRP A 178 -1.31 11.79 -6.77
CA TRP A 178 -1.96 11.47 -5.51
C TRP A 178 -1.01 11.64 -4.32
N GLY A 179 -1.59 11.81 -3.15
CA GLY A 179 -0.87 11.85 -1.89
C GLY A 179 -1.69 11.22 -0.78
N GLU A 180 -1.01 10.62 0.18
CA GLU A 180 -1.65 10.07 1.37
C GLU A 180 -0.76 10.23 2.61
N VAL A 181 -1.42 10.31 3.74
CA VAL A 181 -0.83 10.29 5.07
C VAL A 181 -1.53 9.23 5.89
N GLN A 182 -0.76 8.37 6.53
CA GLN A 182 -1.25 7.35 7.46
C GLN A 182 -0.62 7.60 8.82
N VAL A 183 -1.44 7.67 9.87
CA VAL A 183 -0.98 7.83 11.26
C VAL A 183 -1.39 6.61 12.05
N GLY A 184 -0.43 5.89 12.60
CA GLY A 184 -0.66 4.70 13.40
C GLY A 184 -1.30 5.05 14.74
N LEU A 185 -2.54 4.61 14.92
CA LEU A 185 -3.29 4.75 16.17
C LEU A 185 -2.85 3.68 17.17
N ARG A 186 -2.65 2.46 16.69
CA ARG A 186 -2.20 1.32 17.47
C ARG A 186 -1.44 0.37 16.55
N ILE A 187 -0.14 0.21 16.77
CA ILE A 187 0.71 -0.72 16.05
C ILE A 187 1.25 -1.71 17.07
N ARG A 188 1.15 -2.99 16.76
CA ARG A 188 1.70 -4.11 17.53
C ARG A 188 2.67 -4.87 16.64
N GLU A 189 3.87 -5.08 17.14
CA GLU A 189 4.92 -5.87 16.51
C GLU A 189 5.28 -7.03 17.43
N GLU A 190 5.39 -8.22 16.89
CA GLU A 190 5.74 -9.45 17.61
C GLU A 190 7.00 -10.04 16.98
N THR A 191 8.05 -10.16 17.79
CA THR A 191 9.31 -10.79 17.39
C THR A 191 9.41 -12.16 17.99
N LYS A 192 9.58 -13.20 17.16
CA LYS A 192 9.55 -14.61 17.56
C LYS A 192 10.93 -15.11 18.01
N TRP A 193 11.42 -14.58 19.12
CA TRP A 193 12.74 -14.91 19.68
C TRP A 193 12.89 -16.40 20.01
N SER A 194 11.81 -17.06 20.45
CA SER A 194 11.81 -18.50 20.77
C SER A 194 12.27 -19.38 19.61
N GLN A 195 12.15 -18.90 18.38
CA GLN A 195 12.62 -19.62 17.19
C GLN A 195 14.15 -19.71 17.10
N ALA A 196 14.89 -18.68 17.56
CA ALA A 196 16.35 -18.69 17.57
C ALA A 196 16.92 -19.12 18.92
N TYR A 197 16.20 -18.80 19.98
CA TYR A 197 16.58 -19.04 21.35
C TYR A 197 15.41 -19.68 22.12
N PRO A 198 15.33 -21.02 22.23
CA PRO A 198 14.16 -21.73 22.81
C PRO A 198 13.78 -21.30 24.23
N HIS A 199 14.72 -20.71 24.97
CA HIS A 199 14.48 -20.24 26.35
C HIS A 199 14.14 -18.73 26.45
N VAL A 200 14.12 -18.02 25.32
CA VAL A 200 13.74 -16.62 25.24
C VAL A 200 12.30 -16.54 24.76
N PRO A 201 11.38 -15.94 25.54
CA PRO A 201 10.00 -15.80 25.12
C PRO A 201 9.90 -14.80 23.94
N ASP A 202 8.86 -14.98 23.14
CA ASP A 202 8.51 -14.05 22.10
C ASP A 202 8.13 -12.69 22.73
N GLU A 203 8.51 -11.61 22.06
CA GLU A 203 8.29 -10.26 22.56
C GLU A 203 7.28 -9.52 21.71
N THR A 204 6.40 -8.80 22.37
CA THR A 204 5.43 -7.91 21.72
C THR A 204 5.73 -6.47 22.07
N TYR A 205 5.87 -5.65 21.03
CA TYR A 205 6.09 -4.21 21.16
C TYR A 205 4.86 -3.43 20.69
N LYS A 206 4.62 -2.29 21.32
CA LYS A 206 3.69 -1.29 20.81
C LYS A 206 4.50 -0.18 20.19
N SER A 207 4.28 0.08 18.92
CA SER A 207 4.94 1.18 18.22
C SER A 207 3.93 2.26 17.82
N ARG A 208 4.48 3.42 17.47
CA ARG A 208 3.75 4.54 16.88
C ARG A 208 4.52 4.99 15.65
N GLY A 209 3.79 5.45 14.67
CA GLY A 209 4.45 5.91 13.46
C GLY A 209 3.50 6.59 12.51
N TYR A 210 4.07 7.11 11.44
CA TYR A 210 3.30 7.66 10.34
C TYR A 210 4.01 7.36 9.01
N HIS A 211 3.22 7.28 7.96
CA HIS A 211 3.70 7.17 6.58
C HIS A 211 3.16 8.36 5.78
N ILE A 212 3.98 8.88 4.89
CA ILE A 212 3.59 9.89 3.92
C ILE A 212 4.00 9.35 2.57
N SER A 213 3.04 9.27 1.65
CA SER A 213 3.28 8.79 0.28
C SER A 213 2.81 9.85 -0.70
N LEU A 214 3.60 10.07 -1.75
CA LEU A 214 3.29 10.95 -2.86
C LEU A 214 3.59 10.19 -4.15
N GLY A 215 2.66 10.20 -5.09
CA GLY A 215 2.83 9.46 -6.32
C GLY A 215 2.10 10.05 -7.50
N VAL A 216 2.33 9.43 -8.63
CA VAL A 216 1.64 9.72 -9.89
C VAL A 216 1.40 8.43 -10.64
N ASP A 217 0.18 8.24 -11.10
CA ASP A 217 -0.24 7.14 -11.94
C ASP A 217 -0.65 7.65 -13.31
N ALA A 218 -0.16 7.00 -14.36
CA ALA A 218 -0.63 7.18 -15.74
C ALA A 218 -1.43 5.95 -16.11
N GLN A 219 -2.65 6.14 -16.61
CA GLN A 219 -3.55 5.08 -16.99
C GLN A 219 -3.90 5.17 -18.46
N LYS A 220 -3.86 4.04 -19.16
CA LYS A 220 -4.34 3.88 -20.53
C LYS A 220 -5.54 2.96 -20.57
N GLN A 221 -6.68 3.48 -20.97
CA GLN A 221 -7.87 2.67 -21.22
C GLN A 221 -7.64 1.78 -22.46
N LEU A 222 -7.79 0.47 -22.32
CA LEU A 222 -7.62 -0.52 -23.38
C LEU A 222 -8.96 -1.02 -23.92
N GLY A 223 -10.06 -0.81 -23.21
CA GLY A 223 -11.41 -1.22 -23.54
C GLY A 223 -12.41 -0.65 -22.54
N GLN A 224 -13.66 -1.08 -22.60
CA GLN A 224 -14.69 -0.57 -21.70
C GLN A 224 -14.37 -0.81 -20.22
N ASN A 225 -13.81 -1.99 -19.92
CA ASN A 225 -13.58 -2.46 -18.54
C ASN A 225 -12.12 -2.80 -18.25
N MET A 226 -11.18 -2.34 -19.09
CA MET A 226 -9.78 -2.71 -18.96
C MET A 226 -8.88 -1.51 -19.14
N ALA A 227 -7.95 -1.32 -18.23
CA ALA A 227 -6.93 -0.29 -18.32
C ALA A 227 -5.57 -0.82 -17.90
N LEU A 228 -4.52 -0.21 -18.44
CA LEU A 228 -3.14 -0.42 -18.03
C LEU A 228 -2.70 0.79 -17.23
N THR A 229 -2.15 0.57 -16.05
CA THR A 229 -1.67 1.64 -15.18
C THR A 229 -0.17 1.51 -14.96
N PHE A 230 0.53 2.63 -15.06
CA PHE A 230 1.94 2.79 -14.72
C PHE A 230 2.04 3.86 -13.66
N GLY A 231 2.74 3.59 -12.58
CA GLY A 231 2.87 4.57 -11.53
C GLY A 231 4.27 4.59 -10.91
N SER A 232 4.54 5.69 -10.24
CA SER A 232 5.73 5.86 -9.43
C SER A 232 5.36 6.62 -8.18
N TYR A 233 5.92 6.24 -7.04
CA TYR A 233 5.71 6.97 -5.82
C TYR A 233 6.94 7.02 -4.94
N TYR A 234 6.95 8.00 -4.06
CA TYR A 234 7.89 8.14 -2.96
C TYR A 234 7.14 7.93 -1.65
N GLN A 235 7.70 7.13 -0.75
CA GLN A 235 7.16 6.94 0.59
C GLN A 235 8.21 7.28 1.64
N TYR A 236 7.81 8.07 2.61
CA TYR A 236 8.54 8.31 3.84
C TYR A 236 7.81 7.63 5.00
N ALA A 237 8.52 6.79 5.73
CA ALA A 237 7.99 6.10 6.90
C ALA A 237 8.80 6.49 8.14
N HIS A 238 8.12 6.80 9.22
CA HIS A 238 8.72 7.01 10.53
C HIS A 238 8.01 6.13 11.55
N SER A 239 8.77 5.29 12.22
CA SER A 239 8.28 4.49 13.35
C SER A 239 9.13 4.76 14.59
N LYS A 240 8.50 4.75 15.75
CA LYS A 240 9.15 4.85 17.04
C LYS A 240 8.64 3.73 17.94
N THR A 241 9.52 2.80 18.23
CA THR A 241 9.30 1.79 19.26
C THR A 241 9.77 2.40 20.59
N PRO A 242 9.00 2.29 21.68
CA PRO A 242 9.45 2.72 23.01
C PRO A 242 10.77 2.04 23.34
N ALA A 243 11.70 2.79 23.95
CA ALA A 243 12.88 2.18 24.53
C ALA A 243 12.44 1.15 25.59
N ARG A 244 13.15 0.03 25.68
CA ARG A 244 12.99 -0.88 26.82
C ARG A 244 13.35 -0.09 28.10
N ASP A 245 12.42 -0.06 29.04
CA ASP A 245 12.72 0.31 30.43
C ASP A 245 13.50 -0.82 31.13
#